data_fa8c02cc59ca6b30a29906f8925abfc8
#
_entry.id   fa8c02cc59ca6b30a29906f8925abfc8
#
_cell.length_a   1.000
_cell.length_b   1.000
_cell.length_c   1.000
_cell.angle_alpha   90.00
_cell.angle_beta   90.00
_cell.angle_gamma   90.00
#
_symmetry.space_group_name_H-M   'P 1'
#
loop_
_entity.id
_entity.type
_entity.pdbx_description
1 polymer ?
#
loop_
_entity_poly.entity_id
_entity_poly.type
_entity_poly.pdbx_seq_one_letter_code
_entity_poly.pdbx_strand_id
1 'polypeptide(L)'
;MTLTDMEYSNRKRKTKREEFLDAMEEIIPWTYWVDIIRPYYFNNKRGRKPIGIELMLRMYLMQNWFNLSDEGIEDAIYDSYAMRSFMHIDFLTEQVPDATTLLHFRHLIEKNEIGEKIFSDVKARLEKAGLMMHGGTIVDATIISAPSSTKNKEGKRDPEMHQTKKGNQWYHGMKVHSGVDAGSGYVHTITGTPANVHDIDETAKLIRDDDEVVYGDSGYSGADKREEIRNDEHLSNVEFRTNKRPSSIKVPKSYKGINWDKQAENRKSSTRCKVEHPFLIVKKQFGYAKVVYRGIAKNMNRFNILFASANLVMCIRAGRSRDFCMA
;
A
#
# COMPACT_ATOMS: atom_id res chain seq x y z
N MET A 1 14.01 20.80 -24.54
CA MET A 1 14.28 19.52 -25.23
C MET A 1 15.78 19.41 -25.38
N THR A 2 16.42 18.50 -24.69
CA THR A 2 17.88 18.28 -24.72
C THR A 2 18.25 17.34 -25.88
N LEU A 3 19.54 17.27 -26.25
CA LEU A 3 20.04 16.29 -27.25
C LEU A 3 19.67 14.85 -26.80
N THR A 4 19.76 14.56 -25.52
CA THR A 4 19.38 13.27 -24.94
C THR A 4 17.90 12.98 -25.13
N ASP A 5 17.00 13.98 -25.02
CA ASP A 5 15.57 13.80 -25.26
C ASP A 5 15.28 13.40 -26.71
N MET A 6 16.04 13.97 -27.67
CA MET A 6 15.93 13.61 -29.09
C MET A 6 16.41 12.18 -29.36
N GLU A 7 17.54 11.75 -28.76
CA GLU A 7 18.02 10.38 -28.88
C GLU A 7 17.01 9.38 -28.32
N TYR A 8 16.42 9.71 -27.17
CA TYR A 8 15.42 8.85 -26.53
C TYR A 8 14.07 8.84 -27.24
N SER A 9 13.68 9.93 -27.93
CA SER A 9 12.44 9.98 -28.73
C SER A 9 12.45 9.05 -29.95
N ASN A 10 13.65 8.75 -30.49
CA ASN A 10 13.83 7.86 -31.64
C ASN A 10 13.84 6.37 -31.30
N ARG A 11 13.61 5.98 -30.03
CA ARG A 11 13.58 4.55 -29.64
C ARG A 11 12.36 3.84 -30.21
N LYS A 12 12.55 2.54 -30.52
CA LYS A 12 11.48 1.68 -31.03
C LYS A 12 10.32 1.47 -30.03
N ARG A 13 10.59 1.59 -28.72
CA ARG A 13 9.58 1.43 -27.67
C ARG A 13 10.00 2.14 -26.38
N LYS A 14 9.02 2.51 -25.56
CA LYS A 14 9.23 2.90 -24.17
C LYS A 14 9.57 1.67 -23.31
N THR A 15 10.32 1.88 -22.24
CA THR A 15 10.56 0.84 -21.25
C THR A 15 9.34 0.70 -20.33
N LYS A 16 9.11 -0.46 -19.73
CA LYS A 16 8.03 -0.66 -18.74
C LYS A 16 8.13 0.28 -17.54
N ARG A 17 9.35 0.68 -17.17
CA ARG A 17 9.59 1.68 -16.12
C ARG A 17 9.08 3.05 -16.54
N GLU A 18 9.37 3.47 -17.75
CA GLU A 18 8.93 4.74 -18.31
C GLU A 18 7.40 4.77 -18.45
N GLU A 19 6.77 3.72 -19.01
CA GLU A 19 5.32 3.59 -19.08
C GLU A 19 4.65 3.71 -17.71
N PHE A 20 5.25 3.09 -16.68
CA PHE A 20 4.76 3.19 -15.30
C PHE A 20 4.89 4.60 -14.75
N LEU A 21 6.05 5.25 -14.94
CA LEU A 21 6.30 6.61 -14.45
C LEU A 21 5.42 7.63 -15.16
N ASP A 22 5.25 7.52 -16.48
CA ASP A 22 4.33 8.36 -17.27
C ASP A 22 2.88 8.24 -16.75
N ALA A 23 2.41 7.03 -16.51
CA ALA A 23 1.07 6.80 -15.99
C ALA A 23 0.87 7.35 -14.56
N MET A 24 1.91 7.26 -13.72
CA MET A 24 1.88 7.85 -12.37
C MET A 24 1.97 9.38 -12.43
N GLU A 25 2.71 9.95 -13.40
CA GLU A 25 2.75 11.39 -13.65
C GLU A 25 1.37 11.97 -13.94
N GLU A 26 0.60 11.27 -14.77
CA GLU A 26 -0.74 11.72 -15.19
C GLU A 26 -1.80 11.62 -14.09
N ILE A 27 -1.70 10.60 -13.20
CA ILE A 27 -2.75 10.33 -12.22
C ILE A 27 -2.53 11.04 -10.88
N ILE A 28 -1.28 11.35 -10.51
CA ILE A 28 -0.97 11.96 -9.21
C ILE A 28 -1.39 13.43 -9.19
N PRO A 29 -2.18 13.86 -8.18
CA PRO A 29 -2.55 15.25 -8.00
C PRO A 29 -1.41 16.05 -7.35
N TRP A 30 -0.32 16.30 -8.09
CA TRP A 30 0.94 16.88 -7.60
C TRP A 30 0.76 18.15 -6.76
N THR A 31 -0.01 19.11 -7.27
CA THR A 31 -0.25 20.37 -6.57
C THR A 31 -0.87 20.14 -5.19
N TYR A 32 -1.86 19.25 -5.11
CA TYR A 32 -2.56 18.97 -3.86
C TYR A 32 -1.64 18.25 -2.85
N TRP A 33 -0.85 17.25 -3.30
CA TRP A 33 0.08 16.56 -2.41
C TRP A 33 1.23 17.46 -1.93
N VAL A 34 1.69 18.38 -2.79
CA VAL A 34 2.64 19.44 -2.40
C VAL A 34 2.03 20.34 -1.32
N ASP A 35 0.75 20.70 -1.42
CA ASP A 35 0.06 21.53 -0.45
C ASP A 35 -0.14 20.81 0.91
N ILE A 36 -0.35 19.50 0.92
CA ILE A 36 -0.35 18.68 2.16
C ILE A 36 1.01 18.78 2.88
N ILE A 37 2.11 18.82 2.15
CA ILE A 37 3.47 18.83 2.70
C ILE A 37 3.90 20.24 3.11
N ARG A 38 3.48 21.25 2.38
CA ARG A 38 3.91 22.65 2.49
C ARG A 38 3.94 23.22 3.92
N PRO A 39 2.93 22.99 4.80
CA PRO A 39 2.92 23.51 6.17
C PRO A 39 4.07 23.01 7.04
N TYR A 40 4.61 21.84 6.71
CA TYR A 40 5.66 21.17 7.48
C TYR A 40 7.05 21.35 6.87
N TYR A 41 7.13 21.84 5.63
CA TYR A 41 8.39 21.99 4.92
C TYR A 41 9.12 23.24 5.36
N PHE A 42 10.46 23.15 5.42
CA PHE A 42 11.31 24.21 5.96
C PHE A 42 11.15 25.53 5.21
N ASN A 43 10.83 26.58 5.94
CA ASN A 43 10.74 27.94 5.43
C ASN A 43 11.87 28.79 6.01
N ASN A 44 13.12 28.32 5.90
CA ASN A 44 14.27 29.03 6.42
C ASN A 44 14.54 30.30 5.57
N LYS A 45 14.40 31.45 6.19
CA LYS A 45 14.72 32.75 5.57
C LYS A 45 16.24 33.01 5.47
N ARG A 46 17.07 32.19 6.12
CA ARG A 46 18.54 32.32 6.14
C ARG A 46 19.18 30.98 5.71
N GLY A 47 20.25 31.07 4.89
CA GLY A 47 21.00 29.92 4.41
C GLY A 47 20.64 29.47 2.98
N ARG A 48 21.07 28.25 2.60
CA ARG A 48 20.76 27.64 1.31
C ARG A 48 19.25 27.43 1.18
N LYS A 49 18.67 27.80 0.05
CA LYS A 49 17.26 27.54 -0.24
C LYS A 49 17.00 26.03 -0.21
N PRO A 50 15.90 25.59 0.43
CA PRO A 50 15.52 24.19 0.39
C PRO A 50 15.17 23.77 -1.04
N ILE A 51 15.39 22.52 -1.35
CA ILE A 51 14.99 21.91 -2.62
C ILE A 51 13.47 21.93 -2.74
N GLY A 52 12.92 22.05 -3.94
CA GLY A 52 11.48 22.10 -4.16
C GLY A 52 10.74 20.87 -3.59
N ILE A 53 9.59 21.09 -2.95
CA ILE A 53 8.80 20.02 -2.31
C ILE A 53 8.43 18.95 -3.34
N GLU A 54 7.98 19.34 -4.53
CA GLU A 54 7.58 18.42 -5.58
C GLU A 54 8.73 17.53 -6.03
N LEU A 55 9.91 18.10 -6.21
CA LEU A 55 11.12 17.35 -6.58
C LEU A 55 11.47 16.30 -5.52
N MET A 56 11.42 16.68 -4.24
CA MET A 56 11.67 15.77 -3.13
C MET A 56 10.58 14.67 -3.04
N LEU A 57 9.32 15.02 -3.29
CA LEU A 57 8.22 14.06 -3.31
C LEU A 57 8.37 13.05 -4.45
N ARG A 58 8.75 13.49 -5.65
CA ARG A 58 9.03 12.64 -6.81
C ARG A 58 10.13 11.62 -6.49
N MET A 59 11.24 12.08 -5.93
CA MET A 59 12.35 11.20 -5.50
C MET A 59 11.90 10.19 -4.44
N TYR A 60 11.16 10.65 -3.42
CA TYR A 60 10.64 9.80 -2.35
C TYR A 60 9.65 8.74 -2.86
N LEU A 61 8.75 9.09 -3.77
CA LEU A 61 7.82 8.15 -4.38
C LEU A 61 8.54 7.09 -5.21
N MET A 62 9.50 7.49 -6.05
CA MET A 62 10.32 6.54 -6.81
C MET A 62 11.12 5.61 -5.89
N GLN A 63 11.71 6.13 -4.80
CA GLN A 63 12.37 5.29 -3.80
C GLN A 63 11.44 4.20 -3.26
N ASN A 64 10.18 4.55 -2.98
CA ASN A 64 9.19 3.60 -2.48
C ASN A 64 8.76 2.58 -3.56
N TRP A 65 8.49 3.02 -4.78
CA TRP A 65 8.01 2.15 -5.87
C TRP A 65 9.06 1.15 -6.37
N PHE A 66 10.33 1.56 -6.35
CA PHE A 66 11.43 0.70 -6.81
C PHE A 66 12.21 0.06 -5.66
N ASN A 67 11.78 0.30 -4.40
CA ASN A 67 12.39 -0.23 -3.18
C ASN A 67 13.91 -0.04 -3.11
N LEU A 68 14.36 1.18 -3.41
CA LEU A 68 15.77 1.54 -3.42
C LEU A 68 16.23 2.11 -2.07
N SER A 69 17.53 2.00 -1.77
CA SER A 69 18.16 2.70 -0.65
C SER A 69 18.24 4.22 -0.93
N ASP A 70 18.63 5.01 0.07
CA ASP A 70 18.76 6.45 -0.08
C ASP A 70 19.85 6.80 -1.13
N GLU A 71 21.00 6.14 -1.11
CA GLU A 71 22.06 6.25 -2.11
C GLU A 71 21.64 5.63 -3.46
N GLY A 72 20.97 4.46 -3.40
CA GLY A 72 20.58 3.75 -4.61
C GLY A 72 19.53 4.47 -5.47
N ILE A 73 18.67 5.32 -4.89
CA ILE A 73 17.77 6.15 -5.71
C ILE A 73 18.50 7.32 -6.35
N GLU A 74 19.47 7.93 -5.67
CA GLU A 74 20.31 8.97 -6.23
C GLU A 74 21.07 8.45 -7.45
N ASP A 75 21.78 7.32 -7.32
CA ASP A 75 22.48 6.64 -8.43
C ASP A 75 21.52 6.28 -9.57
N ALA A 76 20.36 5.73 -9.25
CA ALA A 76 19.39 5.33 -10.26
C ALA A 76 18.83 6.51 -11.08
N ILE A 77 18.72 7.71 -10.49
CA ILE A 77 18.31 8.91 -11.21
C ILE A 77 19.40 9.37 -12.16
N TYR A 78 20.69 9.26 -11.78
CA TYR A 78 21.81 9.57 -12.69
C TYR A 78 21.86 8.59 -13.86
N ASP A 79 21.67 7.29 -13.62
CA ASP A 79 21.81 6.23 -14.61
C ASP A 79 20.58 6.06 -15.52
N SER A 80 19.39 6.40 -15.03
CA SER A 80 18.12 6.11 -15.73
C SER A 80 17.50 7.37 -16.33
N TYR A 81 17.47 7.45 -17.65
CA TYR A 81 16.73 8.51 -18.36
C TYR A 81 15.28 8.64 -17.90
N ALA A 82 14.56 7.53 -17.78
CA ALA A 82 13.15 7.55 -17.36
C ALA A 82 12.96 8.15 -15.95
N MET A 83 13.86 7.84 -15.00
CA MET A 83 13.80 8.40 -13.64
C MET A 83 14.16 9.88 -13.63
N ARG A 84 15.20 10.28 -14.40
CA ARG A 84 15.57 11.68 -14.55
C ARG A 84 14.45 12.51 -15.19
N SER A 85 13.83 11.98 -16.25
CA SER A 85 12.68 12.62 -16.91
C SER A 85 11.50 12.80 -15.96
N PHE A 86 11.17 11.79 -15.15
CA PHE A 86 10.13 11.88 -14.14
C PHE A 86 10.46 12.90 -13.03
N MET A 87 11.73 13.11 -12.72
CA MET A 87 12.18 14.14 -11.78
C MET A 87 12.09 15.55 -12.36
N HIS A 88 11.92 15.72 -13.67
CA HIS A 88 11.99 16.99 -14.39
C HIS A 88 13.33 17.74 -14.20
N ILE A 89 14.43 17.02 -13.95
CA ILE A 89 15.74 17.60 -13.72
C ILE A 89 16.47 17.81 -15.05
N ASP A 90 16.98 19.04 -15.26
CA ASP A 90 17.97 19.34 -16.27
C ASP A 90 19.37 19.40 -15.64
N PHE A 91 20.21 18.41 -15.94
CA PHE A 91 21.58 18.34 -15.42
C PHE A 91 22.51 19.50 -15.84
N LEU A 92 22.08 20.33 -16.77
CA LEU A 92 22.83 21.55 -17.12
C LEU A 92 22.68 22.64 -16.04
N THR A 93 21.56 22.62 -15.30
CA THR A 93 21.19 23.67 -14.35
C THR A 93 20.92 23.18 -12.93
N GLU A 94 20.62 21.90 -12.78
CA GLU A 94 20.17 21.31 -11.53
C GLU A 94 20.94 20.01 -11.20
N GLN A 95 20.96 19.68 -9.92
CA GLN A 95 21.57 18.45 -9.42
C GLN A 95 20.53 17.57 -8.74
N VAL A 96 20.75 16.27 -8.76
CA VAL A 96 19.95 15.31 -8.01
C VAL A 96 20.07 15.62 -6.51
N PRO A 97 18.98 15.63 -5.73
CA PRO A 97 19.05 15.70 -4.27
C PRO A 97 19.86 14.53 -3.72
N ASP A 98 20.75 14.82 -2.78
CA ASP A 98 21.58 13.78 -2.16
C ASP A 98 20.77 12.88 -1.19
N ALA A 99 21.33 11.71 -0.88
CA ALA A 99 20.74 10.72 0.03
C ALA A 99 20.41 11.30 1.42
N THR A 100 21.23 12.23 1.94
CA THR A 100 21.02 12.88 3.23
C THR A 100 19.81 13.81 3.20
N THR A 101 19.66 14.58 2.14
CA THR A 101 18.51 15.45 1.92
C THR A 101 17.22 14.63 1.83
N LEU A 102 17.24 13.49 1.12
CA LEU A 102 16.11 12.56 1.05
C LEU A 102 15.79 11.97 2.43
N LEU A 103 16.79 11.60 3.23
CA LEU A 103 16.60 11.12 4.59
C LEU A 103 15.88 12.16 5.47
N HIS A 104 16.27 13.42 5.39
CA HIS A 104 15.60 14.50 6.13
C HIS A 104 14.16 14.71 5.66
N PHE A 105 13.91 14.65 4.36
CA PHE A 105 12.56 14.71 3.81
C PHE A 105 11.70 13.53 4.29
N ARG A 106 12.21 12.32 4.26
CA ARG A 106 11.51 11.13 4.79
C ARG A 106 11.15 11.29 6.26
N HIS A 107 12.06 11.76 7.10
CA HIS A 107 11.75 12.01 8.51
C HIS A 107 10.65 13.07 8.69
N LEU A 108 10.60 14.08 7.84
CA LEU A 108 9.50 15.05 7.85
C LEU A 108 8.16 14.39 7.48
N ILE A 109 8.13 13.57 6.44
CA ILE A 109 6.95 12.81 6.01
C ILE A 109 6.46 11.88 7.13
N GLU A 110 7.38 11.13 7.77
CA GLU A 110 7.09 10.21 8.87
C GLU A 110 6.55 10.94 10.12
N LYS A 111 7.22 12.01 10.54
CA LYS A 111 6.86 12.78 11.74
C LYS A 111 5.47 13.41 11.68
N ASN A 112 5.03 13.77 10.49
CA ASN A 112 3.77 14.50 10.27
C ASN A 112 2.67 13.62 9.65
N GLU A 113 2.88 12.27 9.63
CA GLU A 113 1.92 11.27 9.14
C GLU A 113 1.39 11.58 7.73
N ILE A 114 2.28 12.14 6.87
CA ILE A 114 1.89 12.58 5.52
C ILE A 114 1.51 11.39 4.65
N GLY A 115 2.10 10.21 4.89
CA GLY A 115 1.70 8.99 4.20
C GLY A 115 0.22 8.66 4.38
N GLU A 116 -0.31 8.82 5.60
CA GLU A 116 -1.73 8.61 5.89
C GLU A 116 -2.62 9.66 5.21
N LYS A 117 -2.19 10.93 5.21
CA LYS A 117 -2.92 12.01 4.52
C LYS A 117 -3.00 11.76 3.02
N ILE A 118 -1.92 11.29 2.39
CA ILE A 118 -1.89 10.92 0.97
C ILE A 118 -2.81 9.71 0.70
N PHE A 119 -2.76 8.68 1.57
CA PHE A 119 -3.66 7.53 1.44
C PHE A 119 -5.14 7.94 1.56
N SER A 120 -5.46 8.80 2.52
CA SER A 120 -6.80 9.34 2.73
C SER A 120 -7.29 10.19 1.54
N ASP A 121 -6.40 10.98 0.92
CA ASP A 121 -6.74 11.75 -0.30
C ASP A 121 -7.08 10.82 -1.47
N VAL A 122 -6.26 9.79 -1.71
CA VAL A 122 -6.52 8.82 -2.77
C VAL A 122 -7.85 8.10 -2.54
N LYS A 123 -8.12 7.68 -1.29
CA LYS A 123 -9.41 7.08 -0.91
C LYS A 123 -10.57 8.02 -1.21
N ALA A 124 -10.52 9.27 -0.73
CA ALA A 124 -11.59 10.25 -0.92
C ALA A 124 -11.87 10.55 -2.41
N ARG A 125 -10.83 10.60 -3.25
CA ARG A 125 -10.99 10.77 -4.69
C ARG A 125 -11.63 9.54 -5.36
N LEU A 126 -11.25 8.33 -4.96
CA LEU A 126 -11.90 7.11 -5.45
C LEU A 126 -13.38 7.05 -5.07
N GLU A 127 -13.73 7.47 -3.86
CA GLU A 127 -15.12 7.57 -3.40
C GLU A 127 -15.90 8.62 -4.21
N LYS A 128 -15.33 9.82 -4.35
CA LYS A 128 -15.95 10.92 -5.12
C LYS A 128 -16.13 10.58 -6.60
N ALA A 129 -15.19 9.83 -7.18
CA ALA A 129 -15.29 9.33 -8.55
C ALA A 129 -16.31 8.17 -8.72
N GLY A 130 -16.92 7.68 -7.63
CA GLY A 130 -17.82 6.53 -7.66
C GLY A 130 -17.10 5.21 -8.01
N LEU A 131 -15.79 5.15 -7.80
CA LEU A 131 -14.96 3.96 -8.07
C LEU A 131 -14.90 3.00 -6.90
N MET A 132 -15.19 3.46 -5.70
CA MET A 132 -15.32 2.64 -4.50
C MET A 132 -16.79 2.35 -4.27
N MET A 133 -17.12 1.06 -4.18
CA MET A 133 -18.51 0.60 -4.29
C MET A 133 -19.10 0.38 -2.92
N HIS A 134 -18.93 0.89 -1.92
CA HIS A 134 -19.59 0.78 -0.62
C HIS A 134 -20.47 -0.50 -0.38
N GLY A 135 -20.80 -0.79 0.85
CA GLY A 135 -21.70 -1.90 1.23
C GLY A 135 -21.03 -3.24 1.54
N GLY A 136 -19.69 -3.35 1.38
CA GLY A 136 -18.99 -4.57 1.81
C GLY A 136 -17.49 -4.46 1.82
N THR A 137 -16.87 -5.03 2.86
CA THR A 137 -15.41 -5.05 3.06
C THR A 137 -14.87 -6.48 3.04
N ILE A 138 -13.72 -6.67 2.39
CA ILE A 138 -12.89 -7.87 2.51
C ILE A 138 -11.78 -7.56 3.50
N VAL A 139 -11.67 -8.38 4.54
CA VAL A 139 -10.59 -8.27 5.53
C VAL A 139 -9.56 -9.37 5.30
N ASP A 140 -8.30 -8.99 5.28
CA ASP A 140 -7.19 -9.94 5.21
C ASP A 140 -5.91 -9.33 5.80
N ALA A 141 -4.95 -10.17 6.12
CA ALA A 141 -3.67 -9.75 6.68
C ALA A 141 -2.49 -10.40 5.96
N THR A 142 -1.43 -9.64 5.87
CA THR A 142 -0.20 -10.14 5.26
C THR A 142 1.00 -9.94 6.16
N ILE A 143 1.84 -10.99 6.26
CA ILE A 143 3.09 -10.94 7.03
C ILE A 143 4.15 -10.21 6.21
N ILE A 144 4.82 -9.26 6.85
CA ILE A 144 5.98 -8.55 6.32
C ILE A 144 7.17 -8.93 7.21
N SER A 145 8.16 -9.57 6.58
CA SER A 145 9.32 -10.07 7.30
C SER A 145 10.22 -8.93 7.80
N ALA A 146 10.79 -9.08 8.99
CA ALA A 146 11.82 -8.20 9.51
C ALA A 146 13.17 -8.93 9.61
N PRO A 147 14.30 -8.20 9.66
CA PRO A 147 15.59 -8.79 9.92
C PRO A 147 15.58 -9.55 11.25
N SER A 148 15.88 -10.84 11.22
CA SER A 148 15.94 -11.69 12.41
C SER A 148 17.33 -11.72 13.07
N SER A 149 18.34 -11.12 12.42
CA SER A 149 19.72 -11.07 12.92
C SER A 149 19.84 -10.16 14.14
N THR A 150 20.65 -10.59 15.10
CA THR A 150 21.09 -9.80 16.25
C THR A 150 22.49 -9.21 16.06
N LYS A 151 23.08 -9.39 14.87
CA LYS A 151 24.41 -8.87 14.53
C LYS A 151 24.36 -7.38 14.16
N ASN A 152 23.76 -6.56 15.03
CA ASN A 152 23.72 -5.11 14.92
C ASN A 152 24.41 -4.48 16.12
N LYS A 153 24.63 -3.15 16.08
CA LYS A 153 25.33 -2.41 17.14
C LYS A 153 24.72 -2.62 18.54
N GLU A 154 23.42 -2.89 18.62
CA GLU A 154 22.70 -3.08 19.90
C GLU A 154 22.57 -4.55 20.32
N GLY A 155 22.98 -5.50 19.47
CA GLY A 155 22.86 -6.94 19.74
C GLY A 155 21.42 -7.45 19.88
N LYS A 156 20.42 -6.67 19.45
CA LYS A 156 18.99 -6.94 19.68
C LYS A 156 18.17 -6.81 18.39
N ARG A 157 17.13 -7.64 18.30
CA ARG A 157 16.10 -7.49 17.27
C ARG A 157 15.25 -6.25 17.55
N ASP A 158 14.46 -5.85 16.57
CA ASP A 158 13.46 -4.79 16.74
C ASP A 158 12.40 -5.25 17.77
N PRO A 159 12.21 -4.52 18.89
CA PRO A 159 11.28 -4.91 19.95
C PRO A 159 9.81 -4.86 19.54
N GLU A 160 9.46 -4.09 18.51
CA GLU A 160 8.10 -4.00 18.01
C GLU A 160 7.77 -5.12 17.01
N MET A 161 8.78 -5.90 16.57
CA MET A 161 8.60 -7.01 15.63
C MET A 161 8.58 -8.34 16.38
N HIS A 162 7.57 -9.17 16.10
CA HIS A 162 7.38 -10.44 16.78
C HIS A 162 7.39 -11.63 15.83
N GLN A 163 7.41 -12.84 16.42
CA GLN A 163 7.38 -14.09 15.66
C GLN A 163 5.94 -14.59 15.49
N THR A 164 5.67 -15.14 14.32
CA THR A 164 4.42 -15.84 14.03
C THR A 164 4.72 -17.08 13.19
N LYS A 165 3.84 -18.07 13.27
CA LYS A 165 3.94 -19.31 12.49
C LYS A 165 2.86 -19.34 11.41
N LYS A 166 3.25 -19.55 10.16
CA LYS A 166 2.31 -19.79 9.06
C LYS A 166 2.64 -21.16 8.42
N GLY A 167 1.72 -22.11 8.55
CA GLY A 167 2.02 -23.49 8.22
C GLY A 167 3.15 -24.05 9.10
N ASN A 168 4.20 -24.58 8.49
CA ASN A 168 5.38 -25.08 9.22
C ASN A 168 6.55 -24.07 9.31
N GLN A 169 6.37 -22.87 8.77
CA GLN A 169 7.43 -21.86 8.73
C GLN A 169 7.22 -20.76 9.77
N TRP A 170 8.30 -20.38 10.46
CA TRP A 170 8.33 -19.25 11.37
C TRP A 170 8.76 -17.98 10.64
N TYR A 171 8.07 -16.89 10.93
CA TYR A 171 8.36 -15.56 10.44
C TYR A 171 8.60 -14.62 11.63
N HIS A 172 9.57 -13.72 11.51
CA HIS A 172 9.77 -12.60 12.43
C HIS A 172 9.46 -11.32 11.66
N GLY A 173 8.61 -10.45 12.23
CA GLY A 173 8.22 -9.23 11.57
C GLY A 173 6.94 -8.61 12.12
N MET A 174 6.21 -7.96 11.22
CA MET A 174 4.92 -7.33 11.46
C MET A 174 3.85 -7.92 10.53
N LYS A 175 2.59 -7.64 10.84
CA LYS A 175 1.46 -7.83 9.93
C LYS A 175 0.92 -6.49 9.47
N VAL A 176 0.47 -6.45 8.23
CA VAL A 176 -0.37 -5.38 7.71
C VAL A 176 -1.73 -5.98 7.41
N HIS A 177 -2.74 -5.47 8.09
CA HIS A 177 -4.14 -5.82 7.90
C HIS A 177 -4.76 -4.80 6.96
N SER A 178 -5.63 -5.23 6.07
CA SER A 178 -6.29 -4.36 5.10
C SER A 178 -7.79 -4.61 5.04
N GLY A 179 -8.54 -3.52 5.01
CA GLY A 179 -9.92 -3.46 4.59
C GLY A 179 -9.98 -3.07 3.12
N VAL A 180 -10.57 -3.92 2.30
CA VAL A 180 -10.64 -3.76 0.85
C VAL A 180 -12.11 -3.77 0.43
N ASP A 181 -12.50 -2.82 -0.40
CA ASP A 181 -13.85 -2.75 -0.94
C ASP A 181 -14.20 -4.02 -1.74
N ALA A 182 -15.27 -4.70 -1.34
CA ALA A 182 -15.66 -5.99 -1.92
C ALA A 182 -16.11 -5.88 -3.38
N GLY A 183 -16.59 -4.71 -3.79
CA GLY A 183 -17.00 -4.44 -5.16
C GLY A 183 -15.83 -4.17 -6.08
N SER A 184 -15.04 -3.16 -5.77
CA SER A 184 -13.97 -2.64 -6.63
C SER A 184 -12.60 -3.28 -6.38
N GLY A 185 -12.32 -3.71 -5.16
CA GLY A 185 -10.99 -4.23 -4.76
C GLY A 185 -10.02 -3.14 -4.29
N TYR A 186 -10.40 -1.86 -4.23
CA TYR A 186 -9.55 -0.81 -3.69
C TYR A 186 -9.41 -0.90 -2.19
N VAL A 187 -8.22 -0.59 -1.69
CA VAL A 187 -7.93 -0.57 -0.25
C VAL A 187 -8.44 0.75 0.34
N HIS A 188 -9.28 0.67 1.36
CA HIS A 188 -9.82 1.85 2.06
C HIS A 188 -9.28 2.01 3.48
N THR A 189 -8.77 0.94 4.10
CA THR A 189 -8.22 0.97 5.46
C THR A 189 -7.04 0.03 5.57
N ILE A 190 -6.00 0.44 6.29
CA ILE A 190 -4.88 -0.40 6.66
C ILE A 190 -4.50 -0.19 8.12
N THR A 191 -4.13 -1.27 8.80
CA THR A 191 -3.55 -1.23 10.16
C THR A 191 -2.31 -2.10 10.23
N GLY A 192 -1.40 -1.78 11.15
CA GLY A 192 -0.15 -2.52 11.33
C GLY A 192 0.01 -3.00 12.76
N THR A 193 0.37 -4.27 12.92
CA THR A 193 0.58 -4.89 14.22
C THR A 193 1.86 -5.72 14.26
N PRO A 194 2.41 -6.02 15.44
CA PRO A 194 3.39 -7.10 15.59
C PRO A 194 2.83 -8.41 14.99
N ALA A 195 3.70 -9.24 14.42
CA ALA A 195 3.24 -10.46 13.71
C ALA A 195 2.52 -11.49 14.59
N ASN A 196 2.65 -11.42 15.92
CA ASN A 196 1.99 -12.32 16.86
C ASN A 196 0.53 -11.94 17.17
N VAL A 197 0.07 -10.74 16.83
CA VAL A 197 -1.33 -10.32 16.99
C VAL A 197 -2.20 -11.15 16.04
N HIS A 198 -3.35 -11.61 16.51
CA HIS A 198 -4.29 -12.37 15.69
C HIS A 198 -5.02 -11.46 14.71
N ASP A 199 -5.24 -11.95 13.49
CA ASP A 199 -5.88 -11.16 12.43
C ASP A 199 -7.31 -10.74 12.79
N ILE A 200 -8.00 -11.58 13.55
CA ILE A 200 -9.36 -11.34 14.03
C ILE A 200 -9.45 -10.15 14.99
N ASP A 201 -8.38 -9.82 15.75
CA ASP A 201 -8.34 -8.72 16.72
C ASP A 201 -8.40 -7.34 16.03
N GLU A 202 -7.99 -7.26 14.78
CA GLU A 202 -8.00 -6.03 14.00
C GLU A 202 -9.25 -5.84 13.14
N THR A 203 -10.15 -6.83 13.13
CA THR A 203 -11.32 -6.84 12.22
C THR A 203 -12.19 -5.60 12.37
N ALA A 204 -12.53 -5.20 13.59
CA ALA A 204 -13.41 -4.05 13.85
C ALA A 204 -12.84 -2.74 13.26
N LYS A 205 -11.52 -2.57 13.27
CA LYS A 205 -10.85 -1.36 12.74
C LYS A 205 -10.84 -1.28 11.21
N LEU A 206 -11.10 -2.41 10.53
CA LEU A 206 -11.04 -2.52 9.09
C LEU A 206 -12.39 -2.34 8.40
N ILE A 207 -13.48 -2.38 9.16
CA ILE A 207 -14.86 -2.27 8.66
C ILE A 207 -15.23 -0.79 8.61
N ARG A 208 -15.93 -0.38 7.55
CA ARG A 208 -16.46 1.00 7.39
C ARG A 208 -17.85 1.10 8.01
N ASP A 209 -18.26 2.32 8.33
CA ASP A 209 -19.58 2.61 8.92
C ASP A 209 -20.76 2.32 7.98
N ASP A 210 -20.51 2.16 6.69
CA ASP A 210 -21.51 1.84 5.66
C ASP A 210 -21.45 0.41 5.14
N ASP A 211 -20.61 -0.45 5.75
CA ASP A 211 -20.50 -1.85 5.35
C ASP A 211 -21.68 -2.68 5.89
N GLU A 212 -22.35 -3.39 4.99
CA GLU A 212 -23.41 -4.36 5.31
C GLU A 212 -22.87 -5.79 5.44
N VAL A 213 -21.75 -6.08 4.74
CA VAL A 213 -21.19 -7.43 4.63
C VAL A 213 -19.67 -7.39 4.77
N VAL A 214 -19.13 -8.32 5.57
CA VAL A 214 -17.67 -8.53 5.69
C VAL A 214 -17.28 -9.91 5.19
N TYR A 215 -16.31 -9.97 4.31
CA TYR A 215 -15.73 -11.21 3.80
C TYR A 215 -14.35 -11.44 4.44
N GLY A 216 -14.15 -12.64 4.95
CA GLY A 216 -12.85 -13.05 5.53
C GLY A 216 -12.53 -14.51 5.22
N ASP A 217 -11.29 -14.90 5.45
CA ASP A 217 -10.93 -16.31 5.43
C ASP A 217 -11.40 -17.06 6.69
N SER A 218 -11.09 -18.34 6.79
CA SER A 218 -11.47 -19.14 7.96
C SER A 218 -10.81 -18.70 9.28
N GLY A 219 -9.78 -17.86 9.24
CA GLY A 219 -9.12 -17.27 10.39
C GLY A 219 -9.97 -16.21 11.08
N TYR A 220 -10.90 -15.60 10.35
CA TYR A 220 -11.85 -14.62 10.87
C TYR A 220 -13.16 -15.23 11.38
N SER A 221 -13.27 -16.57 11.41
CA SER A 221 -14.48 -17.25 11.90
C SER A 221 -14.71 -16.93 13.37
N GLY A 222 -15.89 -16.40 13.70
CA GLY A 222 -16.26 -15.97 15.05
C GLY A 222 -15.92 -14.50 15.35
N ALA A 223 -15.52 -13.71 14.38
CA ALA A 223 -15.37 -12.25 14.52
C ALA A 223 -16.67 -11.59 14.99
N ASP A 224 -17.82 -12.06 14.48
CA ASP A 224 -19.17 -11.65 14.86
C ASP A 224 -19.48 -11.80 16.36
N LYS A 225 -18.74 -12.65 17.07
CA LYS A 225 -18.93 -12.95 18.50
C LYS A 225 -18.05 -12.14 19.43
N ARG A 226 -17.11 -11.38 18.90
CA ARG A 226 -16.19 -10.58 19.70
C ARG A 226 -16.89 -9.38 20.32
N GLU A 227 -16.45 -8.99 21.51
CA GLU A 227 -17.07 -7.90 22.26
C GLU A 227 -16.99 -6.57 21.50
N GLU A 228 -15.87 -6.29 20.83
CA GLU A 228 -15.67 -5.08 20.05
C GLU A 228 -16.68 -4.93 18.89
N ILE A 229 -17.16 -6.05 18.36
CA ILE A 229 -18.15 -6.07 17.27
C ILE A 229 -19.57 -6.11 17.83
N ARG A 230 -19.82 -6.92 18.87
CA ARG A 230 -21.16 -7.07 19.43
C ARG A 230 -21.67 -5.85 20.18
N ASN A 231 -20.76 -5.08 20.79
CA ASN A 231 -21.09 -3.90 21.58
C ASN A 231 -21.17 -2.63 20.72
N ASP A 232 -20.76 -2.68 19.48
CA ASP A 232 -20.89 -1.59 18.53
C ASP A 232 -22.23 -1.67 17.80
N GLU A 233 -22.99 -0.58 17.77
CA GLU A 233 -24.35 -0.52 17.23
C GLU A 233 -24.38 -0.82 15.73
N HIS A 234 -23.37 -0.36 14.98
CA HIS A 234 -23.26 -0.60 13.55
C HIS A 234 -22.69 -2.00 13.26
N LEU A 235 -21.55 -2.34 13.84
CA LEU A 235 -20.83 -3.59 13.55
C LEU A 235 -21.63 -4.83 13.94
N SER A 236 -22.49 -4.74 14.96
CA SER A 236 -23.37 -5.85 15.38
C SER A 236 -24.41 -6.25 14.32
N ASN A 237 -24.73 -5.34 13.38
CA ASN A 237 -25.68 -5.59 12.29
C ASN A 237 -24.99 -6.06 10.98
N VAL A 238 -23.67 -6.07 10.92
CA VAL A 238 -22.90 -6.47 9.73
C VAL A 238 -22.94 -7.99 9.55
N GLU A 239 -23.22 -8.46 8.34
CA GLU A 239 -23.18 -9.88 8.00
C GLU A 239 -21.76 -10.37 7.76
N PHE A 240 -21.27 -11.33 8.55
CA PHE A 240 -19.94 -11.94 8.37
C PHE A 240 -19.99 -13.18 7.48
N ARG A 241 -19.43 -13.10 6.28
CA ARG A 241 -19.32 -14.16 5.28
C ARG A 241 -17.92 -14.75 5.25
N THR A 242 -17.52 -15.42 6.32
CA THR A 242 -16.23 -16.13 6.39
C THR A 242 -16.27 -17.46 5.64
N ASN A 243 -15.13 -17.85 5.05
CA ASN A 243 -14.98 -19.16 4.42
C ASN A 243 -14.94 -20.27 5.47
N LYS A 244 -15.63 -21.38 5.21
CA LYS A 244 -15.49 -22.61 5.99
C LYS A 244 -14.15 -23.27 5.70
N ARG A 245 -13.55 -23.95 6.69
CA ARG A 245 -12.36 -24.77 6.45
C ARG A 245 -12.69 -25.90 5.46
N PRO A 246 -11.80 -26.20 4.49
CA PRO A 246 -12.06 -27.26 3.50
C PRO A 246 -12.47 -28.60 4.11
N SER A 247 -11.91 -28.94 5.27
CA SER A 247 -12.23 -30.17 6.03
C SER A 247 -13.66 -30.20 6.60
N SER A 248 -14.32 -29.06 6.75
CA SER A 248 -15.69 -28.98 7.25
C SER A 248 -16.76 -29.06 6.15
N ILE A 249 -16.35 -28.99 4.88
CA ILE A 249 -17.27 -29.12 3.74
C ILE A 249 -17.40 -30.60 3.38
N LYS A 250 -18.46 -31.24 3.87
CA LYS A 250 -18.71 -32.66 3.60
C LYS A 250 -19.31 -32.83 2.20
N VAL A 251 -18.54 -33.38 1.27
CA VAL A 251 -19.02 -33.80 -0.06
C VAL A 251 -19.01 -35.32 -0.10
N PRO A 252 -20.14 -36.01 -0.20
CA PRO A 252 -20.14 -37.46 -0.41
C PRO A 252 -19.42 -37.83 -1.70
N LYS A 253 -18.51 -38.82 -1.66
CA LYS A 253 -17.70 -39.23 -2.83
C LYS A 253 -18.56 -39.68 -4.03
N SER A 254 -19.81 -40.08 -3.78
CA SER A 254 -20.76 -40.55 -4.81
C SER A 254 -21.74 -39.48 -5.29
N TYR A 255 -21.59 -38.22 -4.84
CA TYR A 255 -22.53 -37.14 -5.19
C TYR A 255 -22.29 -36.66 -6.64
N LYS A 256 -23.28 -36.89 -7.50
CA LYS A 256 -23.23 -36.45 -8.93
C LYS A 256 -24.02 -35.16 -9.19
N GLY A 257 -24.59 -34.54 -8.18
CA GLY A 257 -25.39 -33.32 -8.29
C GLY A 257 -24.60 -32.02 -8.00
N ILE A 258 -25.31 -30.88 -8.03
CA ILE A 258 -24.76 -29.58 -7.67
C ILE A 258 -24.61 -29.52 -6.14
N ASN A 259 -23.39 -29.35 -5.65
CA ASN A 259 -23.14 -29.10 -4.24
C ASN A 259 -23.23 -27.59 -3.97
N TRP A 260 -24.35 -27.15 -3.45
CA TRP A 260 -24.66 -25.76 -3.15
C TRP A 260 -23.72 -25.16 -2.08
N ASP A 261 -23.33 -25.92 -1.06
CA ASP A 261 -22.38 -25.46 -0.05
C ASP A 261 -21.03 -25.14 -0.68
N LYS A 262 -20.52 -26.05 -1.52
CA LYS A 262 -19.26 -25.81 -2.25
C LYS A 262 -19.37 -24.62 -3.20
N GLN A 263 -20.51 -24.44 -3.85
CA GLN A 263 -20.73 -23.30 -4.74
C GLN A 263 -20.80 -21.98 -3.95
N ALA A 264 -21.44 -21.97 -2.78
CA ALA A 264 -21.46 -20.82 -1.88
C ALA A 264 -20.06 -20.44 -1.41
N GLU A 265 -19.25 -21.42 -1.00
CA GLU A 265 -17.86 -21.18 -0.60
C GLU A 265 -16.99 -20.69 -1.76
N ASN A 266 -17.19 -21.19 -2.98
CA ASN A 266 -16.49 -20.70 -4.18
C ASN A 266 -16.85 -19.23 -4.48
N ARG A 267 -18.11 -18.82 -4.30
CA ARG A 267 -18.52 -17.40 -4.47
C ARG A 267 -17.84 -16.49 -3.45
N LYS A 268 -17.81 -16.90 -2.16
CA LYS A 268 -17.08 -16.16 -1.12
C LYS A 268 -15.59 -16.03 -1.48
N SER A 269 -14.96 -17.12 -1.90
CA SER A 269 -13.54 -17.11 -2.31
C SER A 269 -13.30 -16.24 -3.52
N SER A 270 -14.20 -16.21 -4.50
CA SER A 270 -14.12 -15.34 -5.68
C SER A 270 -14.20 -13.86 -5.30
N THR A 271 -15.04 -13.47 -4.34
CA THR A 271 -15.05 -12.09 -3.83
C THR A 271 -13.77 -11.79 -3.07
N ARG A 272 -13.36 -12.68 -2.16
CA ARG A 272 -12.19 -12.48 -1.29
C ARG A 272 -10.87 -12.39 -2.06
N CYS A 273 -10.71 -13.07 -3.19
CA CYS A 273 -9.44 -13.02 -3.93
C CYS A 273 -9.04 -11.59 -4.38
N LYS A 274 -9.96 -10.64 -4.40
CA LYS A 274 -9.64 -9.24 -4.75
C LYS A 274 -8.65 -8.60 -3.78
N VAL A 275 -8.63 -9.01 -2.50
CA VAL A 275 -7.67 -8.50 -1.50
C VAL A 275 -6.22 -8.88 -1.83
N GLU A 276 -6.01 -9.93 -2.61
CA GLU A 276 -4.68 -10.37 -2.99
C GLU A 276 -4.01 -9.41 -4.00
N HIS A 277 -4.81 -8.67 -4.80
CA HIS A 277 -4.29 -7.76 -5.82
C HIS A 277 -3.43 -6.62 -5.25
N PRO A 278 -3.91 -5.80 -4.28
CA PRO A 278 -3.07 -4.76 -3.68
C PRO A 278 -1.86 -5.35 -2.95
N PHE A 279 -1.99 -6.49 -2.27
CA PHE A 279 -0.84 -7.16 -1.66
C PHE A 279 0.20 -7.61 -2.69
N LEU A 280 -0.24 -8.10 -3.85
CA LEU A 280 0.65 -8.46 -4.96
C LEU A 280 1.42 -7.24 -5.49
N ILE A 281 0.72 -6.10 -5.68
CA ILE A 281 1.37 -4.86 -6.12
C ILE A 281 2.43 -4.42 -5.10
N VAL A 282 2.08 -4.33 -3.82
CA VAL A 282 3.00 -3.89 -2.77
C VAL A 282 4.20 -4.84 -2.63
N LYS A 283 3.96 -6.16 -2.56
CA LYS A 283 5.03 -7.13 -2.30
C LYS A 283 5.87 -7.51 -3.50
N LYS A 284 5.28 -7.56 -4.70
CA LYS A 284 5.96 -8.05 -5.91
C LYS A 284 6.31 -6.93 -6.87
N GLN A 285 5.39 -6.02 -7.17
CA GLN A 285 5.68 -4.94 -8.10
C GLN A 285 6.55 -3.87 -7.44
N PHE A 286 6.22 -3.44 -6.21
CA PHE A 286 7.03 -2.49 -5.44
C PHE A 286 8.13 -3.16 -4.60
N GLY A 287 8.19 -4.50 -4.56
CA GLY A 287 9.25 -5.25 -3.90
C GLY A 287 9.27 -5.16 -2.37
N TYR A 288 8.22 -4.64 -1.71
CA TYR A 288 8.22 -4.42 -0.26
C TYR A 288 7.65 -5.61 0.51
N ALA A 289 8.36 -6.74 0.49
CA ALA A 289 8.04 -7.96 1.24
C ALA A 289 8.78 -8.07 2.59
N LYS A 290 9.74 -7.17 2.83
CA LYS A 290 10.56 -7.10 4.05
C LYS A 290 10.67 -5.64 4.48
N VAL A 291 10.53 -5.41 5.80
CA VAL A 291 10.67 -4.06 6.37
C VAL A 291 12.09 -3.55 6.20
N VAL A 292 12.20 -2.27 5.91
CA VAL A 292 13.47 -1.55 5.75
C VAL A 292 13.76 -0.71 6.99
N TYR A 293 12.72 -0.21 7.66
CA TYR A 293 12.85 0.67 8.82
C TYR A 293 12.61 -0.09 10.12
N ARG A 294 13.17 0.42 11.20
CA ARG A 294 12.94 -0.07 12.56
C ARG A 294 11.67 0.58 13.13
N GLY A 295 10.84 -0.21 13.80
CA GLY A 295 9.56 0.21 14.38
C GLY A 295 8.37 0.10 13.43
N ILE A 296 7.17 -0.06 13.99
CA ILE A 296 5.92 -0.24 13.21
C ILE A 296 5.51 1.08 12.55
N ALA A 297 5.53 2.20 13.28
CA ALA A 297 5.03 3.48 12.80
C ALA A 297 5.68 3.95 11.48
N LYS A 298 7.02 3.85 11.37
CA LYS A 298 7.76 4.23 10.15
C LYS A 298 7.39 3.35 8.96
N ASN A 299 7.25 2.04 9.21
CA ASN A 299 6.83 1.10 8.17
C ASN A 299 5.38 1.34 7.76
N MET A 300 4.48 1.69 8.71
CA MET A 300 3.10 2.04 8.39
C MET A 300 2.99 3.31 7.55
N ASN A 301 3.76 4.36 7.86
CA ASN A 301 3.82 5.53 6.98
C ASN A 301 4.22 5.16 5.53
N ARG A 302 5.20 4.25 5.37
CA ARG A 302 5.57 3.72 4.05
C ARG A 302 4.46 2.88 3.43
N PHE A 303 3.77 2.03 4.20
CA PHE A 303 2.64 1.25 3.69
C PHE A 303 1.49 2.14 3.22
N ASN A 304 1.19 3.23 3.90
CA ASN A 304 0.19 4.20 3.44
C ASN A 304 0.53 4.71 2.04
N ILE A 305 1.77 5.12 1.78
CA ILE A 305 2.23 5.52 0.44
C ILE A 305 2.12 4.38 -0.58
N LEU A 306 2.54 3.16 -0.20
CA LEU A 306 2.53 2.01 -1.10
C LEU A 306 1.10 1.56 -1.44
N PHE A 307 0.17 1.56 -0.48
CA PHE A 307 -1.23 1.21 -0.73
C PHE A 307 -1.98 2.32 -1.47
N ALA A 308 -1.70 3.60 -1.20
CA ALA A 308 -2.17 4.70 -2.04
C ALA A 308 -1.73 4.50 -3.49
N SER A 309 -0.44 4.23 -3.70
CA SER A 309 0.11 3.96 -5.04
C SER A 309 -0.46 2.68 -5.67
N ALA A 310 -0.72 1.63 -4.87
CA ALA A 310 -1.37 0.42 -5.36
C ALA A 310 -2.79 0.69 -5.86
N ASN A 311 -3.57 1.50 -5.15
CA ASN A 311 -4.88 1.96 -5.59
C ASN A 311 -4.80 2.74 -6.91
N LEU A 312 -3.82 3.65 -7.06
CA LEU A 312 -3.59 4.37 -8.32
C LEU A 312 -3.25 3.42 -9.47
N VAL A 313 -2.36 2.45 -9.25
CA VAL A 313 -2.01 1.42 -10.24
C VAL A 313 -3.22 0.58 -10.65
N MET A 314 -4.07 0.22 -9.71
CA MET A 314 -5.31 -0.50 -10.00
C MET A 314 -6.29 0.37 -10.81
N CYS A 315 -6.39 1.66 -10.50
CA CYS A 315 -7.20 2.63 -11.23
C CYS A 315 -6.71 2.78 -12.69
N ILE A 316 -5.39 2.92 -12.89
CA ILE A 316 -4.77 2.97 -14.22
C ILE A 316 -5.08 1.69 -15.02
N ARG A 317 -4.90 0.52 -14.42
CA ARG A 317 -5.17 -0.78 -15.08
C ARG A 317 -6.64 -0.99 -15.43
N ALA A 318 -7.54 -0.41 -14.65
CA ALA A 318 -8.97 -0.41 -14.93
C ALA A 318 -9.39 0.61 -15.99
N GLY A 319 -8.47 1.44 -16.51
CA GLY A 319 -8.76 2.51 -17.46
C GLY A 319 -9.58 3.67 -16.87
N ARG A 320 -9.48 3.88 -15.54
CA ARG A 320 -10.29 4.86 -14.78
C ARG A 320 -9.50 6.09 -14.33
N SER A 321 -8.30 6.30 -14.85
CA SER A 321 -7.45 7.45 -14.48
C SER A 321 -8.17 8.78 -14.68
N ARG A 322 -8.90 8.94 -15.80
CA ARG A 322 -9.66 10.17 -16.08
C ARG A 322 -10.73 10.45 -15.03
N ASP A 323 -11.50 9.42 -14.63
CA ASP A 323 -12.55 9.55 -13.63
C ASP A 323 -11.95 9.98 -12.27
N PHE A 324 -10.82 9.40 -11.90
CA PHE A 324 -10.06 9.76 -10.70
C PHE A 324 -9.52 11.20 -10.73
N CYS A 325 -8.96 11.64 -11.86
CA CYS A 325 -8.38 12.99 -11.98
C CYS A 325 -9.44 14.11 -11.98
N MET A 326 -10.67 13.80 -12.39
CA MET A 326 -11.78 14.76 -12.38
C MET A 326 -12.49 14.86 -11.01
N ALA A 327 -12.21 13.95 -10.10
CA ALA A 327 -12.75 13.94 -8.74
C ALA A 327 -11.93 14.81 -7.78
#